data_78eb9107135ef3a567b91a23414cad89
#
_entry.id   78eb9107135ef3a567b91a23414cad89
#
_cell.length_a   1.000
_cell.length_b   1.000
_cell.length_c   1.000
_cell.angle_alpha   90.00
_cell.angle_beta   90.00
_cell.angle_gamma   90.00
#
_symmetry.space_group_name_H-M   'P 1'
#
loop_
_entity.id
_entity.type
_entity.pdbx_description
1 polymer ?
#
loop_
_entity_poly.entity_id
_entity_poly.type
_entity_poly.pdbx_seq_one_letter_code
_entity_poly.pdbx_strand_id
1 'polypeptide(L)'
;MNKILRNSIVETTSEIKANYAWQPPIPAGTKCRVFRKHRNGDLRVGALDKSMLHADYFLVNINNVKLTDDESFSTKGKVAVGDIFRSSWGYDQTNIDFYVITKVTAKSVSARPIGATKTYNKNCGMSGTIMPDLNAIGEIEKTYRLNFTDDSVFFKPMSFATAWKWSGEPEYFSEYH
;
A
#
# COMPACT_ATOMS: atom_id res chain seq x y z
N MET A 1 -13.03 -24.98 -2.72
CA MET A 1 -12.22 -24.34 -3.80
C MET A 1 -11.74 -22.99 -3.31
N ASN A 2 -10.45 -22.82 -3.12
CA ASN A 2 -9.89 -21.52 -2.73
C ASN A 2 -10.05 -20.53 -3.88
N LYS A 3 -10.70 -19.42 -3.63
CA LYS A 3 -11.01 -18.41 -4.64
C LYS A 3 -9.80 -17.51 -4.84
N ILE A 4 -9.27 -17.43 -6.08
CA ILE A 4 -8.24 -16.46 -6.43
C ILE A 4 -8.83 -15.05 -6.34
N LEU A 5 -8.26 -14.23 -5.47
CA LEU A 5 -8.65 -12.86 -5.20
C LEU A 5 -7.51 -11.90 -5.57
N ARG A 6 -7.79 -10.59 -5.55
CA ARG A 6 -6.73 -9.57 -5.62
C ARG A 6 -5.74 -9.78 -4.46
N ASN A 7 -4.44 -9.65 -4.75
CA ASN A 7 -3.31 -9.92 -3.88
C ASN A 7 -3.06 -11.40 -3.52
N SER A 8 -3.81 -12.35 -4.09
CA SER A 8 -3.40 -13.75 -3.99
C SER A 8 -2.03 -13.95 -4.64
N ILE A 9 -1.24 -14.83 -4.05
CA ILE A 9 -0.02 -15.33 -4.70
C ILE A 9 -0.41 -16.59 -5.48
N VAL A 10 -0.06 -16.61 -6.74
CA VAL A 10 -0.29 -17.72 -7.65
C VAL A 10 1.03 -18.13 -8.28
N GLU A 11 1.13 -19.39 -8.65
CA GLU A 11 2.27 -19.93 -9.38
C GLU A 11 1.81 -20.32 -10.77
N THR A 12 2.57 -19.97 -11.81
CA THR A 12 2.26 -20.34 -13.19
C THR A 12 2.43 -21.85 -13.38
N THR A 13 1.45 -22.49 -14.00
CA THR A 13 1.47 -23.96 -14.28
C THR A 13 2.09 -24.30 -15.63
N SER A 14 2.21 -23.29 -16.51
CA SER A 14 2.84 -23.37 -17.82
C SER A 14 3.57 -22.08 -18.14
N GLU A 15 4.45 -22.10 -19.15
CA GLU A 15 5.04 -20.87 -19.67
C GLU A 15 3.94 -19.93 -20.18
N ILE A 16 4.00 -18.67 -19.78
CA ILE A 16 3.08 -17.62 -20.22
C ILE A 16 3.77 -16.81 -21.30
N LYS A 17 3.20 -16.79 -22.48
CA LYS A 17 3.69 -15.99 -23.60
C LYS A 17 3.61 -14.50 -23.26
N ALA A 18 4.61 -13.75 -23.70
CA ALA A 18 4.63 -12.32 -23.56
C ALA A 18 3.42 -11.64 -24.24
N ASN A 19 2.91 -10.57 -23.64
CA ASN A 19 1.84 -9.76 -24.24
C ASN A 19 2.37 -8.88 -25.39
N TYR A 20 3.68 -8.60 -25.39
CA TYR A 20 4.36 -7.75 -26.37
C TYR A 20 5.65 -8.42 -26.84
N ALA A 21 6.05 -8.17 -28.09
CA ALA A 21 7.23 -8.78 -28.71
C ALA A 21 8.56 -8.50 -27.98
N TRP A 22 8.64 -7.41 -27.25
CA TRP A 22 9.83 -7.04 -26.45
C TRP A 22 9.86 -7.63 -25.03
N GLN A 23 8.77 -8.25 -24.61
CA GLN A 23 8.61 -8.77 -23.26
C GLN A 23 9.00 -10.27 -23.24
N PRO A 24 9.89 -10.72 -22.35
CA PRO A 24 10.21 -12.13 -22.21
C PRO A 24 8.99 -12.93 -21.69
N PRO A 25 8.87 -14.22 -22.08
CA PRO A 25 7.83 -15.08 -21.51
C PRO A 25 8.09 -15.32 -20.02
N ILE A 26 7.02 -15.61 -19.27
CA ILE A 26 7.14 -16.04 -17.88
C ILE A 26 7.27 -17.55 -17.83
N PRO A 27 8.33 -18.12 -17.25
CA PRO A 27 8.49 -19.56 -17.08
C PRO A 27 7.37 -20.18 -16.21
N ALA A 28 7.09 -21.46 -16.44
CA ALA A 28 6.30 -22.25 -15.49
C ALA A 28 6.97 -22.28 -14.11
N GLY A 29 6.18 -22.31 -13.03
CA GLY A 29 6.67 -22.27 -11.66
C GLY A 29 6.95 -20.86 -11.14
N THR A 30 6.74 -19.81 -11.93
CA THR A 30 6.95 -18.44 -11.49
C THR A 30 5.87 -18.00 -10.51
N LYS A 31 6.27 -17.53 -9.34
CA LYS A 31 5.35 -16.95 -8.36
C LYS A 31 4.98 -15.53 -8.74
N CYS A 32 3.69 -15.27 -8.79
CA CYS A 32 3.13 -13.98 -9.21
C CYS A 32 2.10 -13.47 -8.22
N ARG A 33 2.02 -12.16 -8.06
CA ARG A 33 0.95 -11.50 -7.33
C ARG A 33 -0.19 -11.12 -8.27
N VAL A 34 -1.43 -11.40 -7.88
CA VAL A 34 -2.62 -11.01 -8.62
C VAL A 34 -3.00 -9.57 -8.30
N PHE A 35 -2.88 -8.67 -9.27
CA PHE A 35 -3.31 -7.28 -9.13
C PHE A 35 -4.80 -7.11 -9.41
N ARG A 36 -5.31 -7.82 -10.41
CA ARG A 36 -6.70 -7.71 -10.84
C ARG A 36 -7.19 -9.02 -11.48
N LYS A 37 -8.45 -9.34 -11.25
CA LYS A 37 -9.19 -10.36 -12.00
C LYS A 37 -10.16 -9.66 -12.95
N HIS A 38 -10.07 -10.00 -14.23
CA HIS A 38 -10.98 -9.53 -15.26
C HIS A 38 -12.26 -10.37 -15.31
N ARG A 39 -13.33 -9.84 -15.95
CA ARG A 39 -14.62 -10.55 -16.06
C ARG A 39 -14.53 -11.83 -16.90
N ASN A 40 -13.64 -11.87 -17.89
CA ASN A 40 -13.37 -13.04 -18.72
C ASN A 40 -12.57 -14.14 -18.03
N GLY A 41 -12.17 -13.96 -16.78
CA GLY A 41 -11.37 -14.89 -16.00
C GLY A 41 -9.87 -14.68 -16.06
N ASP A 42 -9.36 -13.78 -16.92
CA ASP A 42 -7.95 -13.46 -16.97
C ASP A 42 -7.51 -12.71 -15.71
N LEU A 43 -6.26 -12.93 -15.32
CA LEU A 43 -5.61 -12.30 -14.19
C LEU A 43 -4.54 -11.34 -14.68
N ARG A 44 -4.54 -10.12 -14.18
CA ARG A 44 -3.38 -9.24 -14.28
C ARG A 44 -2.45 -9.57 -13.11
N VAL A 45 -1.25 -10.05 -13.42
CA VAL A 45 -0.27 -10.51 -12.44
C VAL A 45 1.07 -9.82 -12.62
N GLY A 46 1.84 -9.69 -11.55
CA GLY A 46 3.25 -9.28 -11.58
C GLY A 46 4.10 -10.35 -10.93
N ALA A 47 5.26 -10.66 -11.51
CA ALA A 47 6.21 -11.58 -10.90
C ALA A 47 6.70 -11.04 -9.56
N LEU A 48 6.92 -11.92 -8.57
CA LEU A 48 7.47 -11.54 -7.27
C LEU A 48 8.97 -11.30 -7.35
N ASP A 49 9.65 -11.99 -8.26
CA ASP A 49 11.07 -11.76 -8.53
C ASP A 49 11.23 -10.60 -9.52
N LYS A 50 11.71 -9.48 -9.01
CA LYS A 50 11.93 -8.25 -9.79
C LYS A 50 13.03 -8.39 -10.84
N SER A 51 13.93 -9.36 -10.73
CA SER A 51 14.98 -9.61 -11.73
C SER A 51 14.40 -10.09 -13.07
N MET A 52 13.19 -10.60 -13.07
CA MET A 52 12.45 -11.04 -14.25
C MET A 52 11.61 -9.93 -14.93
N LEU A 53 11.62 -8.71 -14.38
CA LEU A 53 10.70 -7.66 -14.80
C LEU A 53 11.33 -6.70 -15.80
N HIS A 54 11.04 -6.91 -17.08
CA HIS A 54 11.01 -5.84 -18.07
C HIS A 54 9.61 -5.27 -18.30
N ALA A 55 8.60 -5.73 -17.55
CA ALA A 55 7.23 -5.24 -17.64
C ALA A 55 6.52 -5.27 -16.28
N ASP A 56 5.73 -4.24 -16.01
CA ASP A 56 5.02 -4.07 -14.74
C ASP A 56 3.94 -5.13 -14.49
N TYR A 57 3.48 -5.83 -15.52
CA TYR A 57 2.44 -6.87 -15.40
C TYR A 57 2.31 -7.76 -16.64
N PHE A 58 1.66 -8.91 -16.41
CA PHE A 58 1.27 -9.87 -17.45
C PHE A 58 -0.24 -10.15 -17.34
N LEU A 59 -0.85 -10.54 -18.48
CA LEU A 59 -2.19 -11.10 -18.50
C LEU A 59 -2.08 -12.63 -18.59
N VAL A 60 -2.65 -13.31 -17.61
CA VAL A 60 -2.56 -14.78 -17.50
C VAL A 60 -3.96 -15.34 -17.34
N ASN A 61 -4.28 -16.38 -18.12
CA ASN A 61 -5.54 -17.10 -17.93
C ASN A 61 -5.55 -17.79 -16.56
N ILE A 62 -6.69 -17.76 -15.88
CA ILE A 62 -6.84 -18.35 -14.54
C ILE A 62 -6.54 -19.85 -14.52
N ASN A 63 -6.71 -20.55 -15.65
CA ASN A 63 -6.42 -21.97 -15.79
C ASN A 63 -4.91 -22.29 -15.86
N ASN A 64 -4.09 -21.28 -16.12
CA ASN A 64 -2.63 -21.39 -16.21
C ASN A 64 -1.91 -21.04 -14.92
N VAL A 65 -2.64 -20.92 -13.82
CA VAL A 65 -2.09 -20.66 -12.50
C VAL A 65 -2.74 -21.52 -11.43
N LYS A 66 -1.97 -21.88 -10.41
CA LYS A 66 -2.47 -22.48 -9.18
C LYS A 66 -2.30 -21.49 -8.03
N LEU A 67 -3.26 -21.48 -7.10
CA LEU A 67 -3.11 -20.74 -5.85
C LEU A 67 -1.99 -21.42 -5.05
N THR A 68 -1.05 -20.63 -4.52
CA THR A 68 -0.02 -21.13 -3.60
C THR A 68 -0.54 -21.03 -2.17
N ASP A 69 -0.03 -21.88 -1.29
CA ASP A 69 -0.26 -21.79 0.15
C ASP A 69 0.55 -20.65 0.79
N ASP A 70 1.41 -19.99 0.00
CA ASP A 70 2.04 -18.75 0.41
C ASP A 70 0.94 -17.76 0.79
N GLU A 71 1.02 -17.23 1.99
CA GLU A 71 0.07 -16.25 2.48
C GLU A 71 -0.15 -15.20 1.38
N SER A 72 -1.39 -15.15 0.86
CA SER A 72 -1.84 -14.00 0.07
C SER A 72 -1.30 -12.77 0.75
N PHE A 73 -0.83 -11.77 0.01
CA PHE A 73 -0.25 -10.54 0.55
C PHE A 73 -1.14 -10.01 1.68
N SER A 74 -0.95 -10.66 2.82
CA SER A 74 -1.66 -10.42 4.05
C SER A 74 -1.12 -9.09 4.58
N THR A 75 -1.98 -8.25 5.06
CA THR A 75 -1.60 -7.12 5.90
C THR A 75 -0.81 -7.56 7.13
N LYS A 76 -0.87 -8.87 7.47
CA LYS A 76 -0.04 -9.56 8.45
C LYS A 76 1.44 -9.42 8.09
N GLY A 77 2.15 -8.59 8.83
CA GLY A 77 3.57 -8.30 8.63
C GLY A 77 3.87 -6.94 7.98
N LYS A 78 2.91 -6.28 7.31
CA LYS A 78 3.10 -4.93 6.76
C LYS A 78 2.35 -3.83 7.51
N VAL A 79 1.23 -4.17 8.16
CA VAL A 79 0.47 -3.25 9.03
C VAL A 79 0.10 -3.98 10.30
N ALA A 80 0.42 -3.39 11.42
CA ALA A 80 0.06 -3.89 12.75
C ALA A 80 -0.73 -2.84 13.53
N VAL A 81 -1.45 -3.28 14.55
CA VAL A 81 -2.03 -2.38 15.54
C VAL A 81 -0.89 -1.63 16.23
N GLY A 82 -1.04 -0.31 16.36
CA GLY A 82 -0.01 0.59 16.87
C GLY A 82 0.88 1.21 15.78
N ASP A 83 0.84 0.71 14.53
CA ASP A 83 1.55 1.38 13.44
C ASP A 83 1.00 2.80 13.24
N ILE A 84 1.91 3.72 12.94
CA ILE A 84 1.56 5.10 12.62
C ILE A 84 1.62 5.29 11.12
N PHE A 85 0.61 5.95 10.59
CA PHE A 85 0.53 6.39 9.21
C PHE A 85 0.52 7.90 9.14
N ARG A 86 1.18 8.46 8.14
CA ARG A 86 1.20 9.89 7.88
C ARG A 86 0.57 10.20 6.54
N SER A 87 -0.14 11.30 6.45
CA SER A 87 -0.73 11.82 5.22
C SER A 87 -0.25 13.25 5.01
N SER A 88 0.25 13.54 3.81
CA SER A 88 0.64 14.89 3.41
C SER A 88 -0.36 15.41 2.38
N TRP A 89 -0.82 16.65 2.56
CA TRP A 89 -1.79 17.29 1.68
C TRP A 89 -1.67 18.82 1.74
N GLY A 90 -2.30 19.49 0.79
CA GLY A 90 -2.30 20.94 0.63
C GLY A 90 -1.84 21.35 -0.76
N TYR A 91 -2.20 22.56 -1.19
CA TYR A 91 -1.79 23.12 -2.48
C TYR A 91 -0.67 24.14 -2.30
N ASP A 92 -0.92 25.20 -1.51
CA ASP A 92 0.06 26.26 -1.23
C ASP A 92 0.84 26.04 0.07
N GLN A 93 0.39 25.13 0.91
CA GLN A 93 1.03 24.74 2.17
C GLN A 93 1.12 23.23 2.29
N THR A 94 1.98 22.74 3.16
CA THR A 94 2.16 21.31 3.43
C THR A 94 1.58 20.98 4.79
N ASN A 95 0.40 20.36 4.80
CA ASN A 95 -0.23 19.82 6.01
C ASN A 95 0.15 18.35 6.19
N ILE A 96 0.41 17.97 7.43
CA ILE A 96 0.70 16.58 7.80
C ILE A 96 -0.29 16.14 8.86
N ASP A 97 -1.00 15.06 8.58
CA ASP A 97 -1.85 14.37 9.54
C ASP A 97 -1.27 13.02 9.89
N PHE A 98 -1.38 12.62 11.14
CA PHE A 98 -0.98 11.31 11.62
C PHE A 98 -2.18 10.49 12.09
N TYR A 99 -2.05 9.17 11.93
CA TYR A 99 -3.08 8.20 12.30
C TYR A 99 -2.43 6.99 12.97
N VAL A 100 -2.96 6.55 14.11
CA VAL A 100 -2.58 5.28 14.73
C VAL A 100 -3.56 4.19 14.34
N ILE A 101 -3.04 3.03 13.96
CA ILE A 101 -3.85 1.86 13.61
C ILE A 101 -4.33 1.19 14.89
N THR A 102 -5.64 1.06 15.03
CA THR A 102 -6.30 0.45 16.20
C THR A 102 -6.79 -0.97 15.92
N LYS A 103 -7.08 -1.27 14.64
CA LYS A 103 -7.52 -2.61 14.21
C LYS A 103 -7.04 -2.89 12.79
N VAL A 104 -6.68 -4.14 12.54
CA VAL A 104 -6.26 -4.62 11.22
C VAL A 104 -7.10 -5.81 10.79
N THR A 105 -7.55 -5.79 9.56
CA THR A 105 -8.21 -6.92 8.89
C THR A 105 -7.48 -7.22 7.56
N ALA A 106 -7.86 -8.27 6.87
CA ALA A 106 -7.25 -8.63 5.59
C ALA A 106 -7.38 -7.54 4.49
N LYS A 107 -8.33 -6.60 4.62
CA LYS A 107 -8.63 -5.60 3.56
C LYS A 107 -8.80 -4.18 4.07
N SER A 108 -8.81 -3.99 5.37
CA SER A 108 -9.06 -2.68 5.96
C SER A 108 -8.32 -2.50 7.29
N VAL A 109 -8.18 -1.26 7.68
CA VAL A 109 -7.70 -0.86 9.02
C VAL A 109 -8.71 0.07 9.65
N SER A 110 -8.84 -0.01 10.97
CA SER A 110 -9.40 1.09 11.74
C SER A 110 -8.26 1.94 12.26
N ALA A 111 -8.43 3.25 12.21
CA ALA A 111 -7.42 4.19 12.65
C ALA A 111 -8.05 5.39 13.35
N ARG A 112 -7.29 5.97 14.28
CA ARG A 112 -7.62 7.23 14.97
C ARG A 112 -6.63 8.30 14.57
N PRO A 113 -7.04 9.57 14.43
CA PRO A 113 -6.12 10.67 14.26
C PRO A 113 -5.25 10.82 15.51
N ILE A 114 -4.01 11.23 15.32
CA ILE A 114 -3.08 11.58 16.40
C ILE A 114 -2.76 13.06 16.27
N GLY A 115 -2.74 13.78 17.39
CA GLY A 115 -2.18 15.12 17.45
C GLY A 115 -0.69 15.12 17.08
N ALA A 116 -0.15 16.28 16.86
CA ALA A 116 1.24 16.40 16.44
C ALA A 116 1.93 17.60 17.09
N THR A 117 3.21 17.44 17.39
CA THR A 117 4.08 18.49 17.91
C THR A 117 4.85 19.12 16.75
N LYS A 118 4.74 20.44 16.60
CA LYS A 118 5.43 21.24 15.59
C LYS A 118 6.69 21.89 16.18
N THR A 119 7.77 21.84 15.44
CA THR A 119 9.02 22.55 15.72
C THR A 119 9.31 23.49 14.57
N TYR A 120 9.16 24.78 14.78
CA TYR A 120 9.34 25.79 13.75
C TYR A 120 10.80 26.11 13.50
N ASN A 121 11.14 26.41 12.25
CA ASN A 121 12.45 26.88 11.86
C ASN A 121 12.69 28.29 12.45
N LYS A 122 13.83 28.48 13.08
CA LYS A 122 14.19 29.76 13.73
C LYS A 122 14.17 30.97 12.79
N ASN A 123 14.48 30.74 11.51
CA ASN A 123 14.59 31.80 10.49
C ASN A 123 13.34 31.98 9.65
N CYS A 124 12.34 31.10 9.79
CA CYS A 124 11.10 31.12 9.03
C CYS A 124 9.99 30.55 9.92
N GLY A 125 9.21 31.42 10.56
CA GLY A 125 8.13 31.02 11.46
C GLY A 125 6.95 30.31 10.79
N MET A 126 7.01 30.08 9.47
CA MET A 126 5.93 29.48 8.68
C MET A 126 6.23 28.04 8.22
N SER A 127 7.34 27.47 8.62
CA SER A 127 7.71 26.09 8.27
C SER A 127 8.56 25.45 9.35
N GLY A 128 8.65 24.14 9.31
CA GLY A 128 9.42 23.40 10.29
C GLY A 128 9.28 21.90 10.13
N THR A 129 9.43 21.21 11.23
CA THR A 129 9.23 19.76 11.33
C THR A 129 8.09 19.43 12.28
N ILE A 130 7.40 18.32 12.01
CA ILE A 130 6.25 17.85 12.77
C ILE A 130 6.42 16.38 13.07
N MET A 131 6.05 15.98 14.28
CA MET A 131 6.07 14.58 14.74
C MET A 131 4.74 14.23 15.42
N PRO A 132 4.30 12.97 15.38
CA PRO A 132 3.08 12.56 16.06
C PRO A 132 3.25 12.65 17.58
N ASP A 133 2.22 13.13 18.26
CA ASP A 133 2.12 13.13 19.71
C ASP A 133 1.24 11.95 20.16
N LEU A 134 1.86 10.90 20.64
CA LEU A 134 1.17 9.68 21.08
C LEU A 134 0.28 9.88 22.30
N ASN A 135 0.42 11.00 23.03
CA ASN A 135 -0.45 11.33 24.15
C ASN A 135 -1.74 12.04 23.68
N ALA A 136 -1.80 12.46 22.42
CA ALA A 136 -2.91 13.21 21.86
C ALA A 136 -3.66 12.38 20.79
N ILE A 137 -4.10 11.17 21.15
CA ILE A 137 -4.88 10.31 20.27
C ILE A 137 -6.34 10.76 20.29
N GLY A 138 -6.89 11.08 19.11
CA GLY A 138 -8.27 11.48 18.96
C GLY A 138 -9.26 10.34 19.23
N GLU A 139 -10.46 10.69 19.63
CA GLU A 139 -11.50 9.71 20.04
C GLU A 139 -12.17 9.02 18.83
N ILE A 140 -12.24 9.71 17.68
CA ILE A 140 -13.00 9.23 16.52
C ILE A 140 -12.19 8.18 15.77
N GLU A 141 -12.68 6.93 15.81
CA GLU A 141 -12.14 5.84 15.02
C GLU A 141 -12.88 5.75 13.68
N LYS A 142 -12.12 5.64 12.59
CA LYS A 142 -12.67 5.40 11.25
C LYS A 142 -12.02 4.18 10.62
N THR A 143 -12.82 3.46 9.84
CA THR A 143 -12.33 2.29 9.08
C THR A 143 -12.05 2.67 7.63
N TYR A 144 -10.85 2.34 7.17
CA TYR A 144 -10.37 2.64 5.82
C TYR A 144 -10.01 1.35 5.08
N ARG A 145 -10.28 1.33 3.78
CA ARG A 145 -9.84 0.25 2.92
C ARG A 145 -8.34 0.36 2.69
N LEU A 146 -7.63 -0.75 2.88
CA LEU A 146 -6.22 -0.85 2.52
C LEU A 146 -6.05 -0.99 1.01
N ASN A 147 -5.07 -0.29 0.50
CA ASN A 147 -4.57 -0.38 -0.86
C ASN A 147 -3.09 -0.75 -0.79
N PHE A 148 -2.60 -1.42 -1.83
CA PHE A 148 -1.27 -1.98 -1.86
C PHE A 148 -0.57 -1.55 -3.14
N THR A 149 0.69 -1.17 -3.02
CA THR A 149 1.68 -1.14 -4.09
C THR A 149 2.62 -2.33 -3.91
N ASP A 150 3.63 -2.48 -4.78
CA ASP A 150 4.57 -3.59 -4.69
C ASP A 150 5.35 -3.60 -3.38
N ASP A 151 5.67 -2.43 -2.84
CA ASP A 151 6.53 -2.29 -1.67
C ASP A 151 5.86 -1.62 -0.46
N SER A 152 4.61 -1.14 -0.63
CA SER A 152 3.97 -0.31 0.39
C SER A 152 2.48 -0.58 0.51
N VAL A 153 1.95 -0.26 1.67
CA VAL A 153 0.53 -0.29 1.97
C VAL A 153 0.08 1.12 2.35
N PHE A 154 -1.11 1.50 1.90
CA PHE A 154 -1.67 2.81 2.16
C PHE A 154 -3.20 2.76 2.28
N PHE A 155 -3.76 3.80 2.86
CA PHE A 155 -5.19 4.07 2.81
C PHE A 155 -5.46 5.55 2.48
N LYS A 156 -6.70 5.88 2.17
CA LYS A 156 -7.11 7.25 1.87
C LYS A 156 -8.00 7.78 2.99
N PRO A 157 -7.47 8.63 3.88
CA PRO A 157 -8.29 9.26 4.92
C PRO A 157 -9.27 10.27 4.33
N MET A 158 -8.91 10.88 3.20
CA MET A 158 -9.72 11.82 2.41
C MET A 158 -9.56 11.51 0.92
N SER A 159 -10.45 11.98 0.07
CA SER A 159 -10.43 11.72 -1.38
C SER A 159 -9.14 12.22 -2.05
N PHE A 160 -8.60 13.32 -1.56
CA PHE A 160 -7.41 14.00 -2.08
C PHE A 160 -6.11 13.66 -1.34
N ALA A 161 -6.17 12.91 -0.21
CA ALA A 161 -5.01 12.62 0.61
C ALA A 161 -4.78 11.12 0.79
N THR A 162 -3.53 10.70 0.80
CA THR A 162 -3.11 9.32 0.97
C THR A 162 -2.22 9.19 2.19
N ALA A 163 -2.55 8.26 3.07
CA ALA A 163 -1.78 7.95 4.26
C ALA A 163 -0.87 6.75 4.01
N TRP A 164 0.42 6.93 4.22
CA TRP A 164 1.48 5.93 4.12
C TRP A 164 2.04 5.61 5.50
N LYS A 165 2.60 4.43 5.68
CA LYS A 165 3.28 4.09 6.93
C LYS A 165 4.39 5.11 7.20
N TRP A 166 4.40 5.67 8.41
CA TRP A 166 5.38 6.66 8.81
C TRP A 166 6.74 5.99 9.04
N SER A 167 7.81 6.67 8.63
CA SER A 167 9.19 6.17 8.73
C SER A 167 9.79 6.22 10.13
N GLY A 168 9.18 7.00 11.03
CA GLY A 168 9.75 7.33 12.33
C GLY A 168 10.51 8.67 12.37
N GLU A 169 10.73 9.28 11.21
CA GLU A 169 11.49 10.53 11.09
C GLU A 169 10.56 11.76 11.11
N PRO A 170 11.06 12.94 11.56
CA PRO A 170 10.30 14.16 11.48
C PRO A 170 9.89 14.49 10.05
N GLU A 171 8.61 14.87 9.85
CA GLU A 171 8.07 15.28 8.55
C GLU A 171 8.15 16.81 8.40
N TYR A 172 8.36 17.28 7.18
CA TYR A 172 8.33 18.71 6.88
C TYR A 172 6.89 19.21 6.79
N PHE A 173 6.62 20.39 7.35
CA PHE A 173 5.37 21.10 7.17
C PHE A 173 5.61 22.58 6.83
N SER A 174 4.64 23.21 6.16
CA SER A 174 4.60 24.64 5.95
C SER A 174 3.19 25.19 6.12
N GLU A 175 3.09 26.43 6.58
CA GLU A 175 1.83 27.15 6.81
C GLU A 175 1.94 28.52 6.15
N TYR A 176 0.84 28.98 5.57
CA TYR A 176 0.68 30.37 5.16
C TYR A 176 -0.28 31.05 6.13
N HIS A 177 0.09 32.21 6.63
CA HIS A 177 -0.74 33.06 7.47
C HIS A 177 -1.30 34.21 6.66
#